data_c4c6870013add5860e49751f9bd78a09
#
_entry.id   c4c6870013add5860e49751f9bd78a09
#
_cell.length_a   1.000
_cell.length_b   1.000
_cell.length_c   1.000
_cell.angle_alpha   90.00
_cell.angle_beta   90.00
_cell.angle_gamma   90.00
#
_symmetry.space_group_name_H-M   'P 1'
#
loop_
_entity.id
_entity.type
_entity.pdbx_description
1 polymer ?
#
loop_
_entity_poly.entity_id
_entity_poly.type
_entity_poly.pdbx_seq_one_letter_code
_entity_poly.pdbx_strand_id
1 'polypeptide(L)'
;RLAFVTLPKVSDSDDVRVQLRELRRASVAAGLARSIPVHVLIETHGALRAVWEIAAMPEVESLDFGLMDFVSGHHGAIPGSAMLSPGQFEHPLVVRAKCEIAAAALANGVVPSHNVTTELRDLDVIRRNAERARNEFGFLRMWSIHPKQILPIVEAMRPDFSEVEAAAAILVAAQDCDWGPIQYHGQLHDRASYRYYWELLARAQATGMPLGDAAQTRFFA
;
A
#
# COMPACT_ATOMS: atom_id res chain seq x y z
N ARG A 1 2.05 -21.23 10.70
CA ARG A 1 0.98 -20.25 10.91
C ARG A 1 0.80 -19.44 9.64
N LEU A 2 -0.43 -19.40 9.08
CA LEU A 2 -0.75 -18.49 7.99
C LEU A 2 -0.84 -17.06 8.55
N ALA A 3 -0.19 -16.10 7.90
CA ALA A 3 -0.35 -14.67 8.20
C ALA A 3 -1.59 -14.13 7.52
N PHE A 4 -1.74 -14.43 6.23
CA PHE A 4 -2.86 -14.02 5.36
C PHE A 4 -3.05 -15.05 4.23
N VAL A 5 -4.12 -14.89 3.46
CA VAL A 5 -4.38 -15.63 2.21
C VAL A 5 -4.57 -14.62 1.08
N THR A 6 -3.96 -14.86 -0.09
CA THR A 6 -4.20 -14.06 -1.29
C THR A 6 -5.28 -14.70 -2.14
N LEU A 7 -6.26 -13.90 -2.56
CA LEU A 7 -7.36 -14.30 -3.45
C LEU A 7 -7.06 -13.79 -4.87
N PRO A 8 -6.60 -14.66 -5.77
CA PRO A 8 -6.32 -14.28 -7.15
C PRO A 8 -7.59 -14.35 -8.01
N LYS A 9 -7.55 -13.67 -9.17
CA LYS A 9 -8.52 -13.78 -10.27
C LYS A 9 -9.98 -13.58 -9.88
N VAL A 10 -10.22 -12.77 -8.87
CA VAL A 10 -11.59 -12.41 -8.50
C VAL A 10 -12.27 -11.65 -9.63
N SER A 11 -13.55 -11.96 -9.86
CA SER A 11 -14.34 -11.37 -10.95
C SER A 11 -15.07 -10.10 -10.51
N ASP A 12 -15.52 -10.07 -9.25
CA ASP A 12 -16.29 -8.99 -8.65
C ASP A 12 -16.35 -9.12 -7.13
N SER A 13 -17.14 -8.29 -6.47
CA SER A 13 -17.32 -8.29 -5.02
C SER A 13 -18.03 -9.54 -4.49
N ASP A 14 -18.93 -10.14 -5.27
CA ASP A 14 -19.66 -11.36 -4.86
C ASP A 14 -18.76 -12.59 -4.87
N ASP A 15 -17.85 -12.67 -5.84
CA ASP A 15 -16.82 -13.72 -5.86
C ASP A 15 -15.94 -13.64 -4.62
N VAL A 16 -15.50 -12.44 -4.22
CA VAL A 16 -14.74 -12.27 -2.97
C VAL A 16 -15.57 -12.72 -1.76
N ARG A 17 -16.84 -12.37 -1.67
CA ARG A 17 -17.73 -12.81 -0.58
C ARG A 17 -17.87 -14.33 -0.48
N VAL A 18 -17.96 -15.01 -1.64
CA VAL A 18 -17.98 -16.47 -1.69
C VAL A 18 -16.70 -17.06 -1.14
N GLN A 19 -15.54 -16.57 -1.59
CA GLN A 19 -14.24 -17.06 -1.14
C GLN A 19 -14.00 -16.79 0.37
N LEU A 20 -14.39 -15.62 0.87
CA LEU A 20 -14.33 -15.29 2.30
C LEU A 20 -15.19 -16.23 3.15
N ARG A 21 -16.40 -16.55 2.68
CA ARG A 21 -17.28 -17.50 3.38
C ARG A 21 -16.66 -18.89 3.49
N GLU A 22 -16.06 -19.38 2.41
CA GLU A 22 -15.38 -20.68 2.41
C GLU A 22 -14.13 -20.66 3.30
N LEU A 23 -13.36 -19.57 3.29
CA LEU A 23 -12.20 -19.41 4.18
C LEU A 23 -12.62 -19.43 5.66
N ARG A 24 -13.70 -18.73 6.03
CA ARG A 24 -14.25 -18.75 7.39
C ARG A 24 -14.71 -20.17 7.78
N ARG A 25 -15.42 -20.86 6.89
CA ARG A 25 -15.86 -22.24 7.13
C ARG A 25 -14.67 -23.17 7.38
N ALA A 26 -13.64 -23.10 6.55
CA ALA A 26 -12.43 -23.88 6.69
C ALA A 26 -11.66 -23.55 8.00
N SER A 27 -11.59 -22.26 8.36
CA SER A 27 -10.95 -21.80 9.58
C SER A 27 -11.64 -22.35 10.84
N VAL A 28 -12.97 -22.32 10.87
CA VAL A 28 -13.76 -22.89 11.97
C VAL A 28 -13.55 -24.41 12.04
N ALA A 29 -13.61 -25.13 10.92
CA ALA A 29 -13.37 -26.56 10.87
C ALA A 29 -11.96 -26.96 11.33
N ALA A 30 -10.97 -26.08 11.13
CA ALA A 30 -9.59 -26.25 11.59
C ALA A 30 -9.38 -25.79 13.06
N GLY A 31 -10.41 -25.33 13.76
CA GLY A 31 -10.32 -24.86 15.14
C GLY A 31 -9.52 -23.57 15.31
N LEU A 32 -9.44 -22.71 14.28
CA LEU A 32 -8.73 -21.43 14.37
C LEU A 32 -9.56 -20.40 15.12
N ALA A 33 -9.00 -19.85 16.20
CA ALA A 33 -9.66 -18.85 17.02
C ALA A 33 -9.64 -17.43 16.42
N ARG A 34 -8.82 -17.19 15.39
CA ARG A 34 -8.67 -15.87 14.74
C ARG A 34 -9.16 -15.89 13.31
N SER A 35 -9.67 -14.77 12.85
CA SER A 35 -9.86 -14.52 11.43
C SER A 35 -8.51 -14.48 10.72
N ILE A 36 -8.46 -15.01 9.49
CA ILE A 36 -7.30 -14.91 8.61
C ILE A 36 -7.59 -13.75 7.66
N PRO A 37 -6.78 -12.68 7.67
CA PRO A 37 -6.96 -11.58 6.72
C PRO A 37 -6.66 -12.03 5.30
N VAL A 38 -7.27 -11.34 4.33
CA VAL A 38 -7.05 -11.62 2.92
C VAL A 38 -6.43 -10.44 2.20
N HIS A 39 -5.60 -10.77 1.23
CA HIS A 39 -5.11 -9.86 0.22
C HIS A 39 -5.86 -10.17 -1.09
N VAL A 40 -6.49 -9.18 -1.70
CA VAL A 40 -7.26 -9.39 -2.93
C VAL A 40 -6.47 -8.89 -4.12
N LEU A 41 -6.21 -9.78 -5.08
CA LEU A 41 -5.48 -9.43 -6.30
C LEU A 41 -6.43 -8.80 -7.31
N ILE A 42 -6.30 -7.50 -7.53
CA ILE A 42 -7.07 -6.73 -8.52
C ILE A 42 -6.37 -6.87 -9.87
N GLU A 43 -6.85 -7.77 -10.70
CA GLU A 43 -6.22 -8.14 -11.97
C GLU A 43 -7.23 -8.42 -13.10
N THR A 44 -8.51 -8.19 -12.81
CA THR A 44 -9.61 -8.32 -13.79
C THR A 44 -10.36 -7.00 -13.92
N HIS A 45 -11.02 -6.79 -15.04
CA HIS A 45 -11.88 -5.62 -15.23
C HIS A 45 -13.03 -5.54 -14.21
N GLY A 46 -13.60 -6.70 -13.86
CA GLY A 46 -14.67 -6.78 -12.89
C GLY A 46 -14.21 -6.45 -11.48
N ALA A 47 -13.05 -6.98 -11.05
CA ALA A 47 -12.46 -6.63 -9.76
C ALA A 47 -12.12 -5.15 -9.67
N LEU A 48 -11.55 -4.56 -10.72
CA LEU A 48 -11.27 -3.12 -10.74
C LEU A 48 -12.56 -2.29 -10.67
N ARG A 49 -13.61 -2.70 -11.36
CA ARG A 49 -14.93 -2.04 -11.28
C ARG A 49 -15.53 -2.09 -9.88
N ALA A 50 -15.33 -3.20 -9.15
CA ALA A 50 -15.85 -3.43 -7.80
C ALA A 50 -14.85 -3.08 -6.69
N VAL A 51 -13.74 -2.41 -7.01
CA VAL A 51 -12.60 -2.25 -6.09
C VAL A 51 -12.97 -1.55 -4.79
N TRP A 52 -13.89 -0.58 -4.83
CA TRP A 52 -14.37 0.14 -3.66
C TRP A 52 -15.21 -0.75 -2.72
N GLU A 53 -16.06 -1.60 -3.30
CA GLU A 53 -16.84 -2.57 -2.52
C GLU A 53 -15.94 -3.64 -1.90
N ILE A 54 -14.94 -4.10 -2.65
CA ILE A 54 -13.96 -5.08 -2.17
C ILE A 54 -13.15 -4.49 -1.02
N ALA A 55 -12.66 -3.25 -1.17
CA ALA A 55 -11.89 -2.56 -0.13
C ALA A 55 -12.67 -2.38 1.18
N ALA A 56 -13.99 -2.24 1.11
CA ALA A 56 -14.85 -2.05 2.29
C ALA A 56 -15.15 -3.35 3.07
N MET A 57 -14.69 -4.52 2.61
CA MET A 57 -14.92 -5.78 3.31
C MET A 57 -14.01 -5.94 4.53
N PRO A 58 -14.54 -6.30 5.71
CA PRO A 58 -13.76 -6.29 6.96
C PRO A 58 -12.53 -7.19 7.01
N GLU A 59 -12.51 -8.27 6.21
CA GLU A 59 -11.38 -9.20 6.18
C GLU A 59 -10.30 -8.82 5.18
N VAL A 60 -10.56 -7.83 4.31
CA VAL A 60 -9.59 -7.38 3.32
C VAL A 60 -8.56 -6.49 4.01
N GLU A 61 -7.31 -6.96 4.05
CA GLU A 61 -6.17 -6.23 4.60
C GLU A 61 -5.39 -5.49 3.52
N SER A 62 -5.33 -6.05 2.31
CA SER A 62 -4.56 -5.48 1.20
C SER A 62 -5.30 -5.62 -0.13
N LEU A 63 -5.17 -4.59 -0.97
CA LEU A 63 -5.49 -4.67 -2.40
C LEU A 63 -4.18 -4.71 -3.18
N ASP A 64 -3.96 -5.78 -3.90
CA ASP A 64 -2.72 -6.03 -4.62
C ASP A 64 -2.97 -5.89 -6.13
N PHE A 65 -2.12 -5.18 -6.85
CA PHE A 65 -2.31 -5.01 -8.29
C PHE A 65 -1.67 -6.16 -9.08
N GLY A 66 -2.46 -6.89 -9.86
CA GLY A 66 -2.02 -7.95 -10.77
C GLY A 66 -1.82 -7.44 -12.20
N LEU A 67 -0.74 -6.69 -12.46
CA LEU A 67 -0.47 -6.00 -13.73
C LEU A 67 -0.49 -6.92 -14.95
N MET A 68 0.08 -8.13 -14.85
CA MET A 68 0.26 -9.04 -15.99
C MET A 68 -1.09 -9.54 -16.49
N ASP A 69 -1.92 -10.06 -15.58
CA ASP A 69 -3.27 -10.52 -15.91
C ASP A 69 -4.17 -9.36 -16.33
N PHE A 70 -4.03 -8.19 -15.69
CA PHE A 70 -4.77 -6.99 -16.07
C PHE A 70 -4.48 -6.57 -17.52
N VAL A 71 -3.22 -6.48 -17.92
CA VAL A 71 -2.84 -6.14 -19.31
C VAL A 71 -3.28 -7.24 -20.27
N SER A 72 -3.10 -8.50 -19.93
CA SER A 72 -3.54 -9.64 -20.75
C SER A 72 -5.05 -9.65 -20.99
N GLY A 73 -5.83 -9.26 -19.98
CA GLY A 73 -7.29 -9.14 -20.07
C GLY A 73 -7.79 -8.06 -21.03
N HIS A 74 -6.90 -7.20 -21.56
CA HIS A 74 -7.24 -6.18 -22.57
C HIS A 74 -7.14 -6.69 -24.02
N HIS A 75 -7.03 -7.99 -24.23
CA HIS A 75 -7.10 -8.62 -25.56
C HIS A 75 -6.10 -8.03 -26.59
N GLY A 76 -4.91 -7.63 -26.15
CA GLY A 76 -3.90 -7.03 -27.00
C GLY A 76 -4.07 -5.52 -27.29
N ALA A 77 -5.09 -4.87 -26.73
CA ALA A 77 -5.28 -3.42 -26.88
C ALA A 77 -4.26 -2.59 -26.09
N ILE A 78 -3.65 -3.16 -25.07
CA ILE A 78 -2.53 -2.57 -24.33
C ILE A 78 -1.23 -3.22 -24.82
N PRO A 79 -0.21 -2.44 -25.21
CA PRO A 79 1.07 -2.98 -25.66
C PRO A 79 1.80 -3.70 -24.52
N GLY A 80 2.54 -4.77 -24.84
CA GLY A 80 3.34 -5.51 -23.86
C GLY A 80 4.36 -4.67 -23.08
N SER A 81 4.82 -3.55 -23.65
CA SER A 81 5.68 -2.59 -22.95
C SER A 81 5.03 -1.97 -21.71
N ALA A 82 3.70 -1.95 -21.62
CA ALA A 82 2.97 -1.50 -20.44
C ALA A 82 3.11 -2.45 -19.23
N MET A 83 3.63 -3.65 -19.42
CA MET A 83 4.00 -4.57 -18.34
C MET A 83 5.41 -4.34 -17.79
N LEU A 84 6.20 -3.51 -18.45
CA LEU A 84 7.60 -3.23 -18.14
C LEU A 84 7.79 -1.77 -17.72
N SER A 85 8.93 -1.46 -17.12
CA SER A 85 9.33 -0.07 -16.88
C SER A 85 9.93 0.56 -18.13
N PRO A 86 9.63 1.84 -18.43
CA PRO A 86 8.76 2.74 -17.66
C PRO A 86 7.26 2.61 -17.97
N GLY A 87 6.87 1.87 -19.02
CA GLY A 87 5.51 1.83 -19.58
C GLY A 87 4.41 1.52 -18.55
N GLN A 88 4.68 0.70 -17.54
CA GLN A 88 3.73 0.41 -16.46
C GLN A 88 3.33 1.64 -15.62
N PHE A 89 4.11 2.72 -15.68
CA PHE A 89 3.85 3.98 -14.98
C PHE A 89 3.35 5.09 -15.93
N GLU A 90 3.23 4.81 -17.21
CA GLU A 90 2.93 5.80 -18.24
C GLU A 90 1.67 5.45 -19.03
N HIS A 91 1.37 4.17 -19.20
CA HIS A 91 0.20 3.76 -19.99
C HIS A 91 -1.11 4.15 -19.29
N PRO A 92 -2.00 4.95 -19.93
CA PRO A 92 -3.16 5.55 -19.25
C PRO A 92 -4.09 4.57 -18.55
N LEU A 93 -4.36 3.40 -19.12
CA LEU A 93 -5.23 2.39 -18.50
C LEU A 93 -4.58 1.72 -17.29
N VAL A 94 -3.27 1.53 -17.31
CA VAL A 94 -2.52 0.99 -16.16
C VAL A 94 -2.43 2.02 -15.05
N VAL A 95 -2.13 3.28 -15.38
CA VAL A 95 -2.10 4.41 -14.44
C VAL A 95 -3.46 4.59 -13.77
N ARG A 96 -4.55 4.57 -14.54
CA ARG A 96 -5.91 4.61 -14.01
C ARG A 96 -6.15 3.50 -12.98
N ALA A 97 -5.81 2.26 -13.32
CA ALA A 97 -6.00 1.12 -12.42
C ALA A 97 -5.21 1.30 -11.11
N LYS A 98 -3.94 1.72 -11.18
CA LYS A 98 -3.11 2.01 -10.00
C LYS A 98 -3.73 3.09 -9.12
N CYS A 99 -4.16 4.22 -9.70
CA CYS A 99 -4.80 5.30 -8.96
C CYS A 99 -6.09 4.84 -8.28
N GLU A 100 -6.92 4.07 -8.97
CA GLU A 100 -8.20 3.58 -8.46
C GLU A 100 -8.02 2.58 -7.30
N ILE A 101 -7.08 1.64 -7.44
CA ILE A 101 -6.72 0.68 -6.38
C ILE A 101 -6.20 1.41 -5.14
N ALA A 102 -5.24 2.33 -5.32
CA ALA A 102 -4.67 3.08 -4.20
C ALA A 102 -5.73 3.94 -3.50
N ALA A 103 -6.57 4.65 -4.25
CA ALA A 103 -7.64 5.48 -3.70
C ALA A 103 -8.65 4.65 -2.89
N ALA A 104 -9.14 3.53 -3.46
CA ALA A 104 -10.09 2.66 -2.78
C ALA A 104 -9.50 2.04 -1.50
N ALA A 105 -8.25 1.57 -1.56
CA ALA A 105 -7.57 0.99 -0.41
C ALA A 105 -7.39 2.01 0.71
N LEU A 106 -6.79 3.17 0.42
CA LEU A 106 -6.51 4.20 1.42
C LEU A 106 -7.78 4.78 2.05
N ALA A 107 -8.86 4.95 1.27
CA ALA A 107 -10.14 5.43 1.78
C ALA A 107 -10.79 4.47 2.79
N ASN A 108 -10.49 3.18 2.70
CA ASN A 108 -11.04 2.14 3.59
C ASN A 108 -10.03 1.65 4.65
N GLY A 109 -8.85 2.27 4.77
CA GLY A 109 -7.81 1.85 5.71
C GLY A 109 -7.14 0.52 5.33
N VAL A 110 -7.25 0.10 4.08
CA VAL A 110 -6.65 -1.10 3.50
C VAL A 110 -5.31 -0.75 2.86
N VAL A 111 -4.36 -1.66 2.86
CA VAL A 111 -3.02 -1.42 2.33
C VAL A 111 -3.00 -1.58 0.81
N PRO A 112 -2.67 -0.54 0.02
CA PRO A 112 -2.42 -0.71 -1.40
C PRO A 112 -1.04 -1.33 -1.64
N SER A 113 -1.00 -2.42 -2.39
CA SER A 113 0.21 -3.16 -2.73
C SER A 113 0.45 -3.14 -4.24
N HIS A 114 1.59 -2.61 -4.64
CA HIS A 114 1.97 -2.46 -6.05
C HIS A 114 2.31 -3.81 -6.68
N ASN A 115 2.13 -3.89 -7.99
CA ASN A 115 2.50 -5.07 -8.78
C ASN A 115 4.00 -5.38 -8.72
N VAL A 116 4.34 -6.60 -9.06
CA VAL A 116 5.73 -7.05 -9.22
C VAL A 116 6.47 -6.30 -10.34
N THR A 117 7.79 -6.30 -10.26
CA THR A 117 8.65 -6.04 -11.42
C THR A 117 9.25 -7.36 -11.93
N THR A 118 9.30 -7.50 -13.25
CA THR A 118 9.95 -8.66 -13.88
C THR A 118 11.45 -8.51 -14.02
N GLU A 119 12.01 -7.35 -13.63
CA GLU A 119 13.45 -7.13 -13.59
C GLU A 119 14.09 -7.95 -12.46
N LEU A 120 15.11 -8.75 -12.77
CA LEU A 120 15.81 -9.62 -11.82
C LEU A 120 17.31 -9.33 -11.69
N ARG A 121 17.84 -8.48 -12.55
CA ARG A 121 19.29 -8.23 -12.66
C ARG A 121 19.65 -6.82 -12.20
N ASP A 122 18.91 -5.83 -12.65
CA ASP A 122 19.14 -4.42 -12.33
C ASP A 122 18.37 -4.01 -11.07
N LEU A 123 19.06 -3.98 -9.94
CA LEU A 123 18.48 -3.60 -8.65
C LEU A 123 18.05 -2.13 -8.60
N ASP A 124 18.66 -1.26 -9.41
CA ASP A 124 18.28 0.15 -9.47
C ASP A 124 16.95 0.35 -10.20
N VAL A 125 16.64 -0.47 -11.21
CA VAL A 125 15.30 -0.50 -11.81
C VAL A 125 14.27 -0.94 -10.79
N ILE A 126 14.56 -1.97 -9.99
CA ILE A 126 13.66 -2.46 -8.93
C ILE A 126 13.40 -1.34 -7.91
N ARG A 127 14.45 -0.68 -7.43
CA ARG A 127 14.35 0.43 -6.48
C ARG A 127 13.52 1.57 -7.05
N ARG A 128 13.84 2.06 -8.26
CA ARG A 128 13.08 3.12 -8.93
C ARG A 128 11.61 2.77 -9.12
N ASN A 129 11.28 1.50 -9.42
CA ASN A 129 9.89 1.08 -9.52
C ASN A 129 9.15 1.18 -8.18
N ALA A 130 9.79 0.78 -7.09
CA ALA A 130 9.21 0.89 -5.75
C ALA A 130 9.08 2.36 -5.30
N GLU A 131 10.08 3.20 -5.57
CA GLU A 131 10.02 4.64 -5.31
C GLU A 131 8.89 5.33 -6.09
N ARG A 132 8.73 5.02 -7.37
CA ARG A 132 7.63 5.54 -8.19
C ARG A 132 6.27 5.06 -7.69
N ALA A 133 6.16 3.78 -7.35
CA ALA A 133 4.93 3.24 -6.78
C ALA A 133 4.51 3.97 -5.50
N ARG A 134 5.46 4.23 -4.61
CA ARG A 134 5.23 4.96 -3.36
C ARG A 134 4.91 6.43 -3.61
N ASN A 135 5.78 7.13 -4.33
CA ASN A 135 5.76 8.59 -4.40
C ASN A 135 4.74 9.15 -5.40
N GLU A 136 4.50 8.43 -6.51
CA GLU A 136 3.59 8.90 -7.56
C GLU A 136 2.16 8.34 -7.39
N PHE A 137 2.01 7.17 -6.76
CA PHE A 137 0.72 6.45 -6.70
C PHE A 137 0.21 6.15 -5.29
N GLY A 138 1.02 6.37 -4.25
CA GLY A 138 0.60 6.16 -2.87
C GLY A 138 0.57 4.70 -2.43
N PHE A 139 1.25 3.79 -3.12
CA PHE A 139 1.39 2.41 -2.68
C PHE A 139 2.26 2.31 -1.43
N LEU A 140 1.88 1.44 -0.51
CA LEU A 140 2.58 1.24 0.77
C LEU A 140 3.36 -0.07 0.83
N ARG A 141 3.10 -0.97 -0.12
CA ARG A 141 3.77 -2.26 -0.32
C ARG A 141 4.04 -2.49 -1.81
N MET A 142 4.93 -3.43 -2.10
CA MET A 142 5.15 -3.93 -3.46
C MET A 142 5.42 -5.44 -3.41
N TRP A 143 4.85 -6.19 -4.33
CA TRP A 143 5.09 -7.61 -4.49
C TRP A 143 6.50 -7.89 -5.00
N SER A 144 7.06 -9.00 -4.55
CA SER A 144 8.35 -9.54 -4.99
C SER A 144 8.16 -10.95 -5.52
N ILE A 145 8.79 -11.26 -6.65
CA ILE A 145 8.83 -12.61 -7.24
C ILE A 145 10.20 -13.27 -7.14
N HIS A 146 11.17 -12.57 -6.55
CA HIS A 146 12.53 -13.09 -6.37
C HIS A 146 13.17 -12.52 -5.11
N PRO A 147 13.91 -13.32 -4.31
CA PRO A 147 14.54 -12.86 -3.07
C PRO A 147 15.44 -11.62 -3.20
N LYS A 148 16.15 -11.47 -4.33
CA LYS A 148 16.99 -10.28 -4.60
C LYS A 148 16.22 -8.97 -4.67
N GLN A 149 14.92 -9.01 -4.93
CA GLN A 149 14.07 -7.81 -5.01
C GLN A 149 13.66 -7.29 -3.63
N ILE A 150 13.70 -8.13 -2.60
CA ILE A 150 13.14 -7.80 -1.28
C ILE A 150 13.83 -6.57 -0.68
N LEU A 151 15.16 -6.58 -0.59
CA LEU A 151 15.88 -5.49 0.06
C LEU A 151 15.70 -4.14 -0.63
N PRO A 152 15.92 -3.99 -1.97
CA PRO A 152 15.70 -2.72 -2.65
C PRO A 152 14.23 -2.24 -2.57
N ILE A 153 13.25 -3.14 -2.57
CA ILE A 153 11.84 -2.78 -2.38
C ILE A 153 11.61 -2.26 -0.95
N VAL A 154 12.08 -2.98 0.07
CA VAL A 154 11.88 -2.58 1.48
C VAL A 154 12.53 -1.23 1.75
N GLU A 155 13.75 -1.00 1.25
CA GLU A 155 14.44 0.29 1.38
C GLU A 155 13.66 1.44 0.73
N ALA A 156 13.17 1.24 -0.49
CA ALA A 156 12.42 2.25 -1.24
C ALA A 156 11.03 2.53 -0.66
N MET A 157 10.40 1.54 0.00
CA MET A 157 9.07 1.67 0.60
C MET A 157 9.09 2.27 2.01
N ARG A 158 10.27 2.40 2.63
CA ARG A 158 10.39 3.06 3.94
C ARG A 158 10.10 4.56 3.82
N PRO A 159 9.56 5.19 4.87
CA PRO A 159 9.54 6.64 4.97
C PRO A 159 10.94 7.23 4.86
N ASP A 160 11.07 8.43 4.31
CA ASP A 160 12.33 9.15 4.32
C ASP A 160 12.68 9.63 5.73
N PHE A 161 13.95 9.49 6.14
CA PHE A 161 14.37 9.87 7.49
C PHE A 161 14.17 11.36 7.76
N SER A 162 14.49 12.21 6.80
CA SER A 162 14.32 13.66 6.94
C SER A 162 12.86 14.08 7.05
N GLU A 163 11.96 13.39 6.33
CA GLU A 163 10.52 13.61 6.47
C GLU A 163 10.01 13.18 7.86
N VAL A 164 10.54 12.07 8.39
CA VAL A 164 10.18 11.58 9.74
C VAL A 164 10.67 12.54 10.84
N GLU A 165 11.89 13.07 10.72
CA GLU A 165 12.40 14.10 11.65
C GLU A 165 11.55 15.36 11.62
N ALA A 166 11.19 15.85 10.43
CA ALA A 166 10.31 17.01 10.28
C ALA A 166 8.92 16.74 10.87
N ALA A 167 8.36 15.57 10.61
CA ALA A 167 7.06 15.16 11.17
C ALA A 167 7.09 15.12 12.70
N ALA A 168 8.15 14.56 13.28
CA ALA A 168 8.34 14.52 14.72
C ALA A 168 8.42 15.95 15.32
N ALA A 169 9.21 16.83 14.72
CA ALA A 169 9.37 18.22 15.18
C ALA A 169 8.05 19.01 15.08
N ILE A 170 7.30 18.85 13.97
CA ILE A 170 6.00 19.51 13.77
C ILE A 170 4.99 19.04 14.81
N LEU A 171 4.89 17.73 15.07
CA LEU A 171 3.90 17.19 16.02
C LEU A 171 4.26 17.55 17.47
N VAL A 172 5.54 17.57 17.84
CA VAL A 172 5.98 18.02 19.15
C VAL A 172 5.63 19.50 19.36
N ALA A 173 5.93 20.36 18.39
CA ALA A 173 5.57 21.78 18.45
C ALA A 173 4.05 22.00 18.47
N ALA A 174 3.29 21.21 17.73
CA ALA A 174 1.82 21.25 17.73
C ALA A 174 1.25 20.90 19.11
N GLN A 175 1.78 19.86 19.77
CA GLN A 175 1.38 19.46 21.11
C GLN A 175 1.70 20.57 22.14
N ASP A 176 2.87 21.22 22.02
CA ASP A 176 3.27 22.32 22.89
C ASP A 176 2.35 23.56 22.74
N CYS A 177 1.68 23.71 21.60
CA CYS A 177 0.69 24.75 21.30
C CYS A 177 -0.77 24.26 21.42
N ASP A 178 -1.00 23.21 22.21
CA ASP A 178 -2.35 22.60 22.39
C ASP A 178 -3.06 22.30 21.06
N TRP A 179 -2.29 21.77 20.09
CA TRP A 179 -2.73 21.42 18.73
C TRP A 179 -3.31 22.61 17.93
N GLY A 180 -2.97 23.84 18.33
CA GLY A 180 -3.23 25.04 17.55
C GLY A 180 -2.32 25.13 16.31
N PRO A 181 -2.56 26.12 15.42
CA PRO A 181 -1.67 26.36 14.28
C PRO A 181 -0.27 26.74 14.72
N ILE A 182 0.73 26.19 14.04
CA ILE A 182 2.16 26.46 14.26
C ILE A 182 2.85 26.89 12.97
N GLN A 183 4.01 27.51 13.09
CA GLN A 183 4.92 27.75 11.97
C GLN A 183 6.17 26.89 12.11
N TYR A 184 6.53 26.16 11.05
CA TYR A 184 7.74 25.35 10.98
C TYR A 184 8.45 25.63 9.66
N HIS A 185 9.71 26.05 9.70
CA HIS A 185 10.48 26.47 8.53
C HIS A 185 9.74 27.44 7.57
N GLY A 186 8.99 28.38 8.12
CA GLY A 186 8.25 29.38 7.36
C GLY A 186 6.92 28.88 6.76
N GLN A 187 6.54 27.63 6.98
CA GLN A 187 5.27 27.04 6.54
C GLN A 187 4.29 26.93 7.71
N LEU A 188 3.01 27.21 7.42
CA LEU A 188 1.92 27.03 8.36
C LEU A 188 1.51 25.56 8.42
N HIS A 189 1.39 25.03 9.63
CA HIS A 189 0.84 23.70 9.89
C HIS A 189 -0.31 23.82 10.89
N ASP A 190 -1.36 23.03 10.66
CA ASP A 190 -2.55 22.97 11.50
C ASP A 190 -3.14 21.55 11.51
N ARG A 191 -4.32 21.39 12.07
CA ARG A 191 -5.00 20.10 12.19
C ARG A 191 -5.19 19.37 10.85
N ALA A 192 -5.27 20.10 9.73
CA ALA A 192 -5.41 19.48 8.40
C ALA A 192 -4.13 18.74 7.99
N SER A 193 -2.94 19.27 8.35
CA SER A 193 -1.65 18.66 8.04
C SER A 193 -1.15 17.70 9.13
N TYR A 194 -1.53 17.88 10.41
CA TYR A 194 -1.05 17.04 11.52
C TYR A 194 -1.37 15.57 11.35
N ARG A 195 -2.51 15.23 10.75
CA ARG A 195 -2.86 13.84 10.45
C ARG A 195 -1.86 13.19 9.50
N TYR A 196 -1.41 13.89 8.47
CA TYR A 196 -0.37 13.38 7.55
C TYR A 196 0.93 13.07 8.30
N TYR A 197 1.40 13.99 9.15
CA TYR A 197 2.64 13.80 9.92
C TYR A 197 2.52 12.70 10.96
N TRP A 198 1.35 12.55 11.57
CA TRP A 198 1.08 11.45 12.49
C TRP A 198 1.17 10.07 11.80
N GLU A 199 0.51 9.91 10.65
CA GLU A 199 0.56 8.66 9.88
C GLU A 199 2.00 8.33 9.43
N LEU A 200 2.77 9.33 9.04
CA LEU A 200 4.17 9.16 8.67
C LEU A 200 5.01 8.70 9.87
N LEU A 201 4.83 9.32 11.02
CA LEU A 201 5.55 9.00 12.26
C LEU A 201 5.17 7.60 12.79
N ALA A 202 3.89 7.28 12.79
CA ALA A 202 3.39 5.96 13.19
C ALA A 202 3.95 4.83 12.29
N ARG A 203 4.02 5.07 10.98
CA ARG A 203 4.62 4.13 10.03
C ARG A 203 6.12 3.97 10.23
N ALA A 204 6.83 5.05 10.51
CA ALA A 204 8.25 5.00 10.84
C ALA A 204 8.50 4.13 12.07
N GLN A 205 7.73 4.35 13.14
CA GLN A 205 7.78 3.54 14.36
C GLN A 205 7.48 2.06 14.09
N ALA A 206 6.43 1.76 13.34
CA ALA A 206 6.03 0.39 13.01
C ALA A 206 7.07 -0.37 12.15
N THR A 207 7.89 0.36 11.36
CA THR A 207 8.97 -0.20 10.55
C THR A 207 10.33 -0.24 11.28
N GLY A 208 10.36 0.13 12.56
CA GLY A 208 11.58 0.13 13.39
C GLY A 208 12.56 1.24 13.02
N MET A 209 12.10 2.30 12.36
CA MET A 209 12.92 3.48 12.10
C MET A 209 13.14 4.24 13.41
N PRO A 210 14.37 4.69 13.71
CA PRO A 210 14.61 5.48 14.93
C PRO A 210 13.85 6.80 14.86
N LEU A 211 13.17 7.12 15.95
CA LEU A 211 12.52 8.41 16.17
C LEU A 211 13.36 9.25 17.14
N GLY A 212 13.27 10.57 17.04
CA GLY A 212 13.89 11.44 18.04
C GLY A 212 13.29 11.22 19.44
N ASP A 213 14.11 11.37 20.49
CA ASP A 213 13.74 11.08 21.89
C ASP A 213 12.44 11.75 22.33
N ALA A 214 12.24 13.01 21.93
CA ALA A 214 11.02 13.75 22.27
C ALA A 214 9.77 13.11 21.68
N ALA A 215 9.81 12.71 20.40
CA ALA A 215 8.67 12.05 19.73
C ALA A 215 8.44 10.65 20.31
N GLN A 216 9.51 9.90 20.54
CA GLN A 216 9.41 8.56 21.16
C GLN A 216 8.72 8.63 22.53
N THR A 217 9.17 9.56 23.38
CA THR A 217 8.62 9.71 24.75
C THR A 217 7.19 10.23 24.76
N ARG A 218 6.85 11.17 23.86
CA ARG A 218 5.53 11.83 23.87
C ARG A 218 4.42 11.00 23.21
N PHE A 219 4.77 10.19 22.21
CA PHE A 219 3.77 9.56 21.34
C PHE A 219 3.78 8.03 21.36
N PHE A 220 4.86 7.39 21.85
CA PHE A 220 5.02 5.94 21.77
C PHE A 220 5.56 5.28 23.05
N ALA A 221 5.67 6.02 24.15
CA ALA A 221 6.09 5.49 25.46
C ALA A 221 4.98 4.77 26.19
#